data_c30d8ad4910561313093326191025f56
#
_entry.id   c30d8ad4910561313093326191025f56
#
_cell.length_a   1.000
_cell.length_b   1.000
_cell.length_c   1.000
_cell.angle_alpha   90.00
_cell.angle_beta   90.00
_cell.angle_gamma   90.00
#
_symmetry.space_group_name_H-M   'P 1'
#
loop_
_entity.id
_entity.type
_entity.pdbx_description
1 polymer ?
#
loop_
_entity_poly.entity_id
_entity_poly.type
_entity_poly.pdbx_seq_one_letter_code
_entity_poly.pdbx_strand_id
1 'polypeptide(L)'
;MPQKYYQSPRWSNEIADCSMPMTFDTYSNCSFGCLYCFSQFQRGIGNPKETYLHKDVRGVSVDRVKKMFTDPDKYGGQFAEYIKQRKVMQWGGLSDQFDGFERTRGVTLELLRFFKEINYPLCFSTKATWFTKDDRYMDLIRGQRNWNFKFSIITLDEQKAHIIEKGVPSPKERLDALERIANADAGGATLRLRPFIIGVSTPTYLDLIREAASRGATAMSTEFFCVEQRSPTLKAFMPTFNELCGFDVMAFYRKYSISSGYLRLNRKVKEPFFKNMKALCEEVGMRFYVSDAHFKELCCNGSCCGLPSSWNYSRGQWCEALQIAKEKEFVYWPDIKDDIEKLVGGFEWIRAIGFNTNSSEKKAKFDTMTMADYMRWLWNNPQAGQSPYKLFEGILLPVGKDENEDLIYKYNGHK
;
A
#
# COMPACT_ATOMS: atom_id res chain seq x y z
N MET A 1 17.71 31.63 -2.62
CA MET A 1 17.93 30.25 -3.09
C MET A 1 16.62 29.74 -3.67
N PRO A 2 16.61 28.95 -4.78
CA PRO A 2 15.37 28.41 -5.31
C PRO A 2 14.73 27.48 -4.26
N GLN A 3 13.40 27.56 -4.12
CA GLN A 3 12.64 26.74 -3.18
C GLN A 3 12.82 25.26 -3.52
N LYS A 4 13.25 24.45 -2.54
CA LYS A 4 13.38 23.00 -2.72
C LYS A 4 12.02 22.35 -2.49
N TYR A 5 11.47 21.73 -3.53
CA TYR A 5 10.25 20.95 -3.45
C TYR A 5 10.51 19.48 -3.13
N TYR A 6 9.50 18.82 -2.55
CA TYR A 6 9.46 17.38 -2.44
C TYR A 6 9.16 16.74 -3.81
N GLN A 7 9.85 15.66 -4.14
CA GLN A 7 9.61 14.98 -5.42
C GLN A 7 8.60 13.86 -5.24
N SER A 8 7.53 13.94 -6.01
CA SER A 8 6.46 12.94 -6.12
C SER A 8 5.88 13.05 -7.54
N PRO A 9 5.35 11.99 -8.14
CA PRO A 9 5.16 10.64 -7.61
C PRO A 9 6.45 9.80 -7.59
N ARG A 10 6.29 8.56 -7.09
CA ARG A 10 7.34 7.52 -7.11
C ARG A 10 6.73 6.15 -7.38
N TRP A 11 7.55 5.21 -7.83
CA TRP A 11 7.15 3.81 -7.94
C TRP A 11 7.22 3.11 -6.59
N SER A 12 6.33 2.15 -6.36
CA SER A 12 6.40 1.22 -5.24
C SER A 12 7.57 0.26 -5.41
N ASN A 13 8.27 -0.06 -4.32
CA ASN A 13 9.32 -1.10 -4.34
C ASN A 13 8.73 -2.53 -4.52
N GLU A 14 7.43 -2.69 -4.33
CA GLU A 14 6.70 -3.96 -4.44
C GLU A 14 5.95 -4.07 -5.77
N ILE A 15 6.49 -3.50 -6.82
CA ILE A 15 5.80 -3.33 -8.09
C ILE A 15 5.33 -4.63 -8.72
N ALA A 16 6.10 -5.70 -8.59
CA ALA A 16 5.72 -7.02 -9.11
C ALA A 16 4.40 -7.54 -8.51
N ASP A 17 3.99 -7.02 -7.36
CA ASP A 17 2.78 -7.42 -6.64
C ASP A 17 1.89 -6.22 -6.23
N CYS A 18 2.05 -5.07 -6.87
CA CYS A 18 1.33 -3.85 -6.49
C CYS A 18 0.31 -3.45 -7.56
N SER A 19 -0.97 -3.48 -7.21
CA SER A 19 -2.07 -3.03 -8.08
C SER A 19 -2.08 -1.51 -8.32
N MET A 20 -1.42 -0.72 -7.46
CA MET A 20 -1.26 0.72 -7.59
C MET A 20 0.21 1.11 -7.43
N PRO A 21 1.07 0.76 -8.40
CA PRO A 21 2.52 0.94 -8.27
C PRO A 21 2.94 2.42 -8.26
N MET A 22 2.18 3.33 -8.89
CA MET A 22 2.43 4.76 -8.79
C MET A 22 1.85 5.32 -7.50
N THR A 23 2.73 5.78 -6.62
CA THR A 23 2.36 6.35 -5.33
C THR A 23 2.70 7.83 -5.25
N PHE A 24 1.83 8.61 -4.61
CA PHE A 24 1.95 10.05 -4.46
C PHE A 24 1.91 10.45 -2.99
N ASP A 25 2.74 11.40 -2.60
CA ASP A 25 2.75 12.01 -1.28
C ASP A 25 2.86 13.53 -1.42
N THR A 26 1.94 14.29 -0.87
CA THR A 26 1.96 15.77 -0.92
C THR A 26 3.15 16.34 -0.16
N TYR A 27 3.47 15.73 0.99
CA TYR A 27 4.48 16.25 1.92
C TYR A 27 5.63 15.27 2.13
N SER A 28 6.80 15.80 2.44
CA SER A 28 8.03 15.02 2.62
C SER A 28 8.07 14.20 3.91
N ASN A 29 7.20 14.48 4.85
CA ASN A 29 7.04 13.81 6.15
C ASN A 29 5.60 13.98 6.67
N CYS A 30 5.31 13.36 7.81
CA CYS A 30 3.99 13.30 8.43
C CYS A 30 4.11 13.68 9.90
N SER A 31 3.17 14.48 10.42
CA SER A 31 3.17 14.95 11.80
C SER A 31 2.62 13.96 12.83
N PHE A 32 1.97 12.87 12.40
CA PHE A 32 1.27 11.95 13.31
C PHE A 32 2.17 11.16 14.25
N GLY A 33 3.41 10.86 13.88
CA GLY A 33 4.38 10.24 14.78
C GLY A 33 4.04 8.82 15.27
N CYS A 34 3.28 8.04 14.51
CA CYS A 34 2.92 6.67 14.88
C CYS A 34 4.15 5.81 15.18
N LEU A 35 4.18 5.10 16.31
CA LEU A 35 5.35 4.32 16.76
C LEU A 35 5.73 3.17 15.81
N TYR A 36 4.76 2.62 15.08
CA TYR A 36 4.96 1.54 14.12
C TYR A 36 5.27 2.02 12.69
N CYS A 37 5.41 3.34 12.46
CA CYS A 37 5.49 3.91 11.12
C CYS A 37 6.75 3.46 10.37
N PHE A 38 6.59 2.61 9.36
CA PHE A 38 7.70 2.12 8.54
C PHE A 38 8.47 3.25 7.84
N SER A 39 7.81 4.38 7.52
CA SER A 39 8.47 5.55 6.92
C SER A 39 9.52 6.16 7.85
N GLN A 40 9.29 6.15 9.17
CA GLN A 40 10.29 6.56 10.15
C GLN A 40 11.48 5.61 10.15
N PHE A 41 11.21 4.31 10.08
CA PHE A 41 12.25 3.29 10.13
C PHE A 41 13.10 3.27 8.87
N GLN A 42 12.49 3.36 7.70
CA GLN A 42 13.20 3.34 6.43
C GLN A 42 13.95 4.63 6.12
N ARG A 43 13.38 5.79 6.47
CA ARG A 43 13.97 7.12 6.18
C ARG A 43 14.82 7.66 7.31
N GLY A 44 14.71 7.10 8.51
CA GLY A 44 15.46 7.48 9.70
C GLY A 44 16.60 6.54 10.06
N ILE A 45 16.99 5.63 9.15
CA ILE A 45 18.15 4.75 9.38
C ILE A 45 19.40 5.62 9.39
N GLY A 46 19.95 5.86 10.58
CA GLY A 46 21.18 6.64 10.80
C GLY A 46 21.02 7.76 11.82
N ASN A 47 19.97 8.58 11.76
CA ASN A 47 19.69 9.58 12.79
C ASN A 47 18.17 9.77 13.00
N PRO A 48 17.54 8.96 13.87
CA PRO A 48 16.10 8.95 14.04
C PRO A 48 15.51 10.27 14.57
N LYS A 49 16.29 11.11 15.24
CA LYS A 49 15.80 12.37 15.81
C LYS A 49 15.70 13.51 14.81
N GLU A 50 16.46 13.45 13.72
CA GLU A 50 16.58 14.58 12.78
C GLU A 50 15.93 14.33 11.42
N THR A 51 15.59 13.09 11.05
CA THR A 51 15.39 12.75 9.66
C THR A 51 13.95 12.64 9.19
N TYR A 52 13.00 12.22 10.00
CA TYR A 52 11.61 12.10 9.52
C TYR A 52 10.63 13.05 10.19
N LEU A 53 10.55 13.04 11.52
CA LEU A 53 9.58 13.87 12.26
C LEU A 53 10.05 15.32 12.43
N HIS A 54 11.35 15.57 12.46
CA HIS A 54 11.94 16.87 12.85
C HIS A 54 12.56 17.66 11.71
N LYS A 55 12.62 17.11 10.49
CA LYS A 55 13.11 17.89 9.33
C LYS A 55 12.07 18.88 8.83
N ASP A 56 12.53 19.92 8.17
CA ASP A 56 11.67 20.87 7.48
C ASP A 56 10.74 20.16 6.49
N VAL A 57 9.45 20.41 6.63
CA VAL A 57 8.43 19.84 5.73
C VAL A 57 8.48 20.55 4.39
N ARG A 58 8.61 19.78 3.33
CA ARG A 58 8.52 20.25 1.96
C ARG A 58 7.25 19.70 1.32
N GLY A 59 6.51 20.57 0.64
CA GLY A 59 5.40 20.18 -0.21
C GLY A 59 5.85 19.93 -1.65
N VAL A 60 5.01 19.29 -2.44
CA VAL A 60 5.22 19.18 -3.89
C VAL A 60 4.94 20.52 -4.57
N SER A 61 5.53 20.72 -5.74
CA SER A 61 5.14 21.85 -6.60
C SER A 61 3.83 21.52 -7.31
N VAL A 62 2.77 22.24 -6.99
CA VAL A 62 1.46 22.08 -7.61
C VAL A 62 1.53 22.26 -9.12
N ASP A 63 2.22 23.29 -9.61
CA ASP A 63 2.40 23.54 -11.05
C ASP A 63 3.08 22.38 -11.77
N ARG A 64 4.10 21.79 -11.14
CA ARG A 64 4.80 20.64 -11.70
C ARG A 64 3.88 19.43 -11.80
N VAL A 65 3.08 19.18 -10.76
CA VAL A 65 2.11 18.08 -10.78
C VAL A 65 1.04 18.33 -11.85
N LYS A 66 0.48 19.54 -11.92
CA LYS A 66 -0.49 19.92 -12.95
C LYS A 66 0.06 19.66 -14.35
N LYS A 67 1.27 20.16 -14.66
CA LYS A 67 1.94 19.92 -15.97
C LYS A 67 2.10 18.44 -16.28
N MET A 68 2.53 17.64 -15.28
CA MET A 68 2.73 16.20 -15.45
C MET A 68 1.45 15.46 -15.88
N PHE A 69 0.31 15.83 -15.32
CA PHE A 69 -0.98 15.19 -15.60
C PHE A 69 -1.72 15.79 -16.80
N THR A 70 -1.40 17.05 -17.18
CA THR A 70 -2.01 17.72 -18.34
C THR A 70 -1.30 17.36 -19.65
N ASP A 71 0.03 17.25 -19.62
CA ASP A 71 0.87 16.88 -20.77
C ASP A 71 1.88 15.81 -20.32
N PRO A 72 1.41 14.56 -20.17
CA PRO A 72 2.25 13.46 -19.70
C PRO A 72 3.43 13.15 -20.62
N ASP A 73 3.25 13.28 -21.92
CA ASP A 73 4.34 12.99 -22.89
C ASP A 73 5.54 13.90 -22.70
N LYS A 74 5.29 15.17 -22.34
CA LYS A 74 6.35 16.15 -22.13
C LYS A 74 6.88 16.17 -20.70
N TYR A 75 6.01 16.00 -19.70
CA TYR A 75 6.35 16.23 -18.29
C TYR A 75 6.20 15.00 -17.40
N GLY A 76 5.58 13.91 -17.89
CA GLY A 76 5.30 12.70 -17.11
C GLY A 76 6.53 11.81 -16.88
N GLY A 77 7.53 11.88 -17.78
CA GLY A 77 8.72 11.05 -17.69
C GLY A 77 8.35 9.56 -17.58
N GLN A 78 8.93 8.88 -16.61
CA GLN A 78 8.65 7.46 -16.35
C GLN A 78 7.20 7.13 -15.96
N PHE A 79 6.39 8.11 -15.62
CA PHE A 79 4.97 7.93 -15.25
C PHE A 79 4.00 8.24 -16.39
N ALA A 80 4.50 8.68 -17.53
CA ALA A 80 3.68 9.15 -18.65
C ALA A 80 2.62 8.12 -19.06
N GLU A 81 3.01 6.87 -19.31
CA GLU A 81 2.09 5.82 -19.75
C GLU A 81 1.05 5.47 -18.68
N TYR A 82 1.44 5.39 -17.42
CA TYR A 82 0.53 5.16 -16.30
C TYR A 82 -0.54 6.25 -16.21
N ILE A 83 -0.13 7.52 -16.38
CA ILE A 83 -1.02 8.69 -16.33
C ILE A 83 -1.97 8.70 -17.53
N LYS A 84 -1.46 8.48 -18.76
CA LYS A 84 -2.27 8.43 -19.99
C LYS A 84 -3.34 7.36 -19.93
N GLN A 85 -3.01 6.20 -19.40
CA GLN A 85 -3.97 5.11 -19.19
C GLN A 85 -4.96 5.38 -18.03
N ARG A 86 -4.81 6.47 -17.31
CA ARG A 86 -5.65 6.84 -16.17
C ARG A 86 -5.76 5.73 -15.13
N LYS A 87 -4.65 5.04 -14.85
CA LYS A 87 -4.58 4.04 -13.79
C LYS A 87 -4.70 4.72 -12.43
N VAL A 88 -5.37 4.06 -11.49
CA VAL A 88 -5.58 4.60 -10.14
C VAL A 88 -4.27 4.93 -9.44
N MET A 89 -4.12 6.15 -8.97
CA MET A 89 -2.94 6.58 -8.20
C MET A 89 -3.18 6.40 -6.70
N GLN A 90 -2.22 5.76 -6.02
CA GLN A 90 -2.21 5.69 -4.55
C GLN A 90 -1.71 7.01 -3.97
N TRP A 91 -2.53 7.67 -3.14
CA TRP A 91 -2.15 8.90 -2.44
C TRP A 91 -2.01 8.65 -0.93
N GLY A 92 -0.87 9.05 -0.35
CA GLY A 92 -0.55 8.79 1.05
C GLY A 92 0.16 7.45 1.27
N GLY A 93 1.28 7.22 0.60
CA GLY A 93 2.11 6.02 0.75
C GLY A 93 3.10 6.12 1.91
N LEU A 94 3.75 7.28 2.06
CA LEU A 94 4.78 7.52 3.07
C LEU A 94 4.43 8.64 4.06
N SER A 95 3.52 9.53 3.69
CA SER A 95 2.98 10.60 4.54
C SER A 95 1.46 10.63 4.43
N ASP A 96 0.81 11.34 5.32
CA ASP A 96 -0.62 11.60 5.23
C ASP A 96 -0.86 12.95 4.56
N GLN A 97 -1.60 12.96 3.48
CA GLN A 97 -1.89 14.17 2.71
C GLN A 97 -2.81 15.16 3.44
N PHE A 98 -3.55 14.71 4.44
CA PHE A 98 -4.47 15.50 5.27
C PHE A 98 -3.96 15.70 6.69
N ASP A 99 -2.66 15.55 6.93
CA ASP A 99 -2.10 15.78 8.26
C ASP A 99 -2.12 17.27 8.67
N GLY A 100 -1.54 17.60 9.82
CA GLY A 100 -1.52 18.96 10.35
C GLY A 100 -0.89 20.00 9.41
N PHE A 101 0.04 19.61 8.53
CA PHE A 101 0.68 20.53 7.59
C PHE A 101 -0.30 21.04 6.53
N GLU A 102 -1.26 20.21 6.13
CA GLU A 102 -2.26 20.59 5.14
C GLU A 102 -3.16 21.72 5.62
N ARG A 103 -3.51 21.75 6.93
CA ARG A 103 -4.34 22.84 7.50
C ARG A 103 -3.79 24.23 7.26
N THR A 104 -2.46 24.36 7.19
CA THR A 104 -1.79 25.64 7.03
C THR A 104 -1.31 25.90 5.60
N ARG A 105 -1.06 24.86 4.81
CA ARG A 105 -0.43 24.98 3.49
C ARG A 105 -1.40 24.85 2.32
N GLY A 106 -2.45 24.04 2.45
CA GLY A 106 -3.50 23.89 1.44
C GLY A 106 -3.06 23.26 0.11
N VAL A 107 -1.90 22.58 0.08
CA VAL A 107 -1.34 22.01 -1.16
C VAL A 107 -2.19 20.83 -1.65
N THR A 108 -2.67 20.00 -0.75
CA THR A 108 -3.57 18.89 -1.09
C THR A 108 -4.91 19.42 -1.60
N LEU A 109 -5.46 20.48 -0.97
CA LEU A 109 -6.71 21.10 -1.41
C LEU A 109 -6.62 21.62 -2.85
N GLU A 110 -5.51 22.25 -3.20
CA GLU A 110 -5.29 22.75 -4.56
C GLU A 110 -5.17 21.63 -5.57
N LEU A 111 -4.47 20.55 -5.21
CA LEU A 111 -4.36 19.35 -6.06
C LEU A 111 -5.68 18.60 -6.17
N LEU A 112 -6.51 18.53 -5.11
CA LEU A 112 -7.83 17.91 -5.19
C LEU A 112 -8.74 18.65 -6.17
N ARG A 113 -8.73 19.99 -6.20
CA ARG A 113 -9.45 20.78 -7.21
C ARG A 113 -9.03 20.40 -8.62
N PHE A 114 -7.73 20.34 -8.85
CA PHE A 114 -7.17 19.94 -10.15
C PHE A 114 -7.55 18.51 -10.52
N PHE A 115 -7.37 17.53 -9.63
CA PHE A 115 -7.72 16.14 -9.92
C PHE A 115 -9.23 15.91 -10.10
N LYS A 116 -10.08 16.72 -9.45
CA LYS A 116 -11.52 16.76 -9.72
C LYS A 116 -11.81 17.27 -11.13
N GLU A 117 -11.19 18.38 -11.51
CA GLU A 117 -11.35 18.99 -12.85
C GLU A 117 -11.03 18.01 -13.96
N ILE A 118 -9.89 17.31 -13.86
CA ILE A 118 -9.50 16.29 -14.85
C ILE A 118 -10.12 14.91 -14.58
N ASN A 119 -10.96 14.78 -13.55
CA ASN A 119 -11.62 13.55 -13.11
C ASN A 119 -10.66 12.35 -12.95
N TYR A 120 -9.48 12.54 -12.37
CA TYR A 120 -8.46 11.49 -12.24
C TYR A 120 -8.79 10.52 -11.10
N PRO A 121 -8.65 9.18 -11.31
CA PRO A 121 -8.98 8.20 -10.28
C PRO A 121 -7.91 8.14 -9.17
N LEU A 122 -8.35 8.20 -7.91
CA LEU A 122 -7.49 8.30 -6.74
C LEU A 122 -7.87 7.29 -5.65
N CYS A 123 -6.85 6.80 -4.95
CA CYS A 123 -7.03 5.96 -3.77
C CYS A 123 -6.20 6.52 -2.61
N PHE A 124 -6.88 7.08 -1.62
CA PHE A 124 -6.26 7.73 -0.47
C PHE A 124 -5.99 6.75 0.68
N SER A 125 -4.90 6.95 1.41
CA SER A 125 -4.68 6.35 2.73
C SER A 125 -4.50 7.45 3.75
N THR A 126 -5.33 7.49 4.79
CA THR A 126 -5.29 8.56 5.78
C THR A 126 -5.64 8.09 7.20
N LYS A 127 -5.19 8.84 8.18
CA LYS A 127 -5.63 8.81 9.59
C LYS A 127 -6.28 10.13 10.00
N ALA A 128 -6.20 11.15 9.15
CA ALA A 128 -6.81 12.45 9.42
C ALA A 128 -8.34 12.38 9.33
N THR A 129 -9.02 13.23 10.09
CA THR A 129 -10.48 13.28 10.15
C THR A 129 -11.04 14.67 9.89
N TRP A 130 -10.26 15.70 10.15
CA TRP A 130 -10.70 17.11 10.13
C TRP A 130 -11.23 17.55 8.75
N PHE A 131 -10.62 17.08 7.66
CA PHE A 131 -11.02 17.44 6.29
C PHE A 131 -12.45 16.99 5.96
N THR A 132 -12.97 15.95 6.64
CA THR A 132 -14.36 15.48 6.49
C THR A 132 -15.38 16.37 7.21
N LYS A 133 -14.93 17.40 7.93
CA LYS A 133 -15.74 18.44 8.58
C LYS A 133 -15.53 19.81 7.94
N ASP A 134 -14.73 19.91 6.89
CA ASP A 134 -14.41 21.14 6.16
C ASP A 134 -15.05 21.09 4.77
N ASP A 135 -16.02 21.96 4.54
CA ASP A 135 -16.78 22.01 3.28
C ASP A 135 -15.90 22.23 2.06
N ARG A 136 -14.76 22.93 2.20
CA ARG A 136 -13.80 23.13 1.10
C ARG A 136 -13.30 21.81 0.52
N TYR A 137 -13.14 20.79 1.36
CA TYR A 137 -12.71 19.44 0.98
C TYR A 137 -13.93 18.57 0.61
N MET A 138 -14.99 18.61 1.43
CA MET A 138 -16.15 17.76 1.22
C MET A 138 -16.90 18.08 -0.08
N ASP A 139 -16.97 19.36 -0.48
CA ASP A 139 -17.56 19.75 -1.77
C ASP A 139 -16.78 19.24 -2.99
N LEU A 140 -15.48 18.99 -2.80
CA LEU A 140 -14.66 18.34 -3.82
C LEU A 140 -14.89 16.81 -3.85
N ILE A 141 -15.15 16.20 -2.71
CA ILE A 141 -15.25 14.74 -2.54
C ILE A 141 -16.65 14.23 -2.90
N ARG A 142 -17.71 14.98 -2.59
CA ARG A 142 -19.09 14.57 -2.89
C ARG A 142 -19.29 14.23 -4.37
N GLY A 143 -19.83 13.03 -4.62
CA GLY A 143 -20.08 12.52 -5.96
C GLY A 143 -18.84 12.06 -6.75
N GLN A 144 -17.65 12.09 -6.15
CA GLN A 144 -16.42 11.61 -6.81
C GLN A 144 -16.31 10.09 -6.73
N ARG A 145 -17.07 9.38 -7.57
CA ARG A 145 -17.19 7.91 -7.58
C ARG A 145 -15.91 7.17 -7.98
N ASN A 146 -14.88 7.88 -8.43
CA ASN A 146 -13.55 7.34 -8.72
C ASN A 146 -12.48 7.69 -7.66
N TRP A 147 -12.91 8.16 -6.47
CA TRP A 147 -12.03 8.42 -5.33
C TRP A 147 -12.36 7.48 -4.16
N ASN A 148 -11.43 6.60 -3.81
CA ASN A 148 -11.57 5.68 -2.68
C ASN A 148 -10.74 6.14 -1.48
N PHE A 149 -11.33 6.16 -0.29
CA PHE A 149 -10.67 6.58 0.95
C PHE A 149 -10.47 5.39 1.90
N LYS A 150 -9.21 5.12 2.23
CA LYS A 150 -8.83 4.10 3.21
C LYS A 150 -8.50 4.75 4.54
N PHE A 151 -9.34 4.57 5.54
CA PHE A 151 -9.10 5.04 6.91
C PHE A 151 -8.31 4.00 7.69
N SER A 152 -7.11 4.38 8.14
CA SER A 152 -6.27 3.50 8.94
C SER A 152 -6.72 3.51 10.40
N ILE A 153 -7.28 2.38 10.87
CA ILE A 153 -7.72 2.17 12.24
C ILE A 153 -7.23 0.80 12.67
N ILE A 154 -6.44 0.72 13.74
CA ILE A 154 -5.76 -0.52 14.12
C ILE A 154 -6.35 -1.19 15.37
N THR A 155 -7.16 -0.47 16.13
CA THR A 155 -7.84 -0.94 17.35
C THR A 155 -8.99 0.00 17.69
N LEU A 156 -9.97 -0.48 18.44
CA LEU A 156 -11.00 0.34 19.10
C LEU A 156 -10.60 0.77 20.53
N ASP A 157 -9.53 0.18 21.07
CA ASP A 157 -8.99 0.56 22.37
C ASP A 157 -8.36 1.95 22.28
N GLU A 158 -9.07 2.97 22.79
CA GLU A 158 -8.64 4.36 22.72
C GLU A 158 -7.35 4.63 23.51
N GLN A 159 -7.12 3.92 24.61
CA GLN A 159 -5.91 4.10 25.40
C GLN A 159 -4.69 3.57 24.65
N LYS A 160 -4.77 2.36 24.09
CA LYS A 160 -3.71 1.81 23.26
C LYS A 160 -3.49 2.64 22.00
N ALA A 161 -4.56 3.10 21.34
CA ALA A 161 -4.48 3.96 20.17
C ALA A 161 -3.76 5.28 20.51
N HIS A 162 -4.11 5.93 21.61
CA HIS A 162 -3.47 7.18 22.03
C HIS A 162 -1.97 7.04 22.27
N ILE A 163 -1.54 5.91 22.84
CA ILE A 163 -0.10 5.65 23.08
C ILE A 163 0.64 5.38 21.79
N ILE A 164 0.14 4.46 20.95
CA ILE A 164 0.86 3.99 19.76
C ILE A 164 0.73 4.93 18.55
N GLU A 165 -0.33 5.75 18.52
CA GLU A 165 -0.68 6.72 17.47
C GLU A 165 -0.86 8.13 18.06
N LYS A 166 0.07 8.60 18.85
CA LYS A 166 -0.01 9.79 19.72
C LYS A 166 -0.55 11.06 19.06
N GLY A 167 -0.23 11.31 17.79
CA GLY A 167 -0.67 12.50 17.05
C GLY A 167 -1.91 12.28 16.18
N VAL A 168 -2.54 11.13 16.27
CA VAL A 168 -3.66 10.70 15.40
C VAL A 168 -4.99 10.90 16.11
N PRO A 169 -6.07 11.31 15.41
CA PRO A 169 -7.44 11.32 15.96
C PRO A 169 -7.85 9.95 16.50
N SER A 170 -8.76 9.93 17.48
CA SER A 170 -9.23 8.69 18.11
C SER A 170 -9.81 7.69 17.10
N PRO A 171 -9.87 6.39 17.43
CA PRO A 171 -10.53 5.39 16.59
C PRO A 171 -11.97 5.77 16.23
N LYS A 172 -12.72 6.29 17.22
CA LYS A 172 -14.10 6.76 17.03
C LYS A 172 -14.17 7.91 16.01
N GLU A 173 -13.33 8.93 16.13
CA GLU A 173 -13.31 10.05 15.16
C GLU A 173 -12.98 9.59 13.74
N ARG A 174 -12.11 8.58 13.59
CA ARG A 174 -11.76 7.99 12.27
C ARG A 174 -12.91 7.17 11.70
N LEU A 175 -13.69 6.46 12.53
CA LEU A 175 -14.93 5.79 12.12
C LEU A 175 -15.99 6.81 11.70
N ASP A 176 -16.16 7.90 12.45
CA ASP A 176 -17.08 8.98 12.11
C ASP A 176 -16.68 9.67 10.77
N ALA A 177 -15.36 9.79 10.49
CA ALA A 177 -14.86 10.30 9.22
C ALA A 177 -15.10 9.31 8.05
N LEU A 178 -14.93 8.02 8.30
CA LEU A 178 -15.25 6.96 7.33
C LEU A 178 -16.73 7.02 6.94
N GLU A 179 -17.62 7.15 7.90
CA GLU A 179 -19.07 7.27 7.69
C GLU A 179 -19.44 8.50 6.85
N ARG A 180 -18.81 9.67 7.13
CA ARG A 180 -19.04 10.87 6.31
C ARG A 180 -18.62 10.67 4.86
N ILE A 181 -17.52 9.97 4.62
CA ILE A 181 -17.08 9.65 3.25
C ILE A 181 -18.01 8.61 2.61
N ALA A 182 -18.47 7.60 3.33
CA ALA A 182 -19.43 6.63 2.82
C ALA A 182 -20.74 7.31 2.39
N ASN A 183 -21.21 8.30 3.16
CA ASN A 183 -22.42 9.08 2.87
C ASN A 183 -22.21 10.18 1.81
N ALA A 184 -20.98 10.42 1.35
CA ALA A 184 -20.67 11.45 0.37
C ALA A 184 -20.80 10.99 -1.09
N ASP A 185 -21.28 9.79 -1.37
CA ASP A 185 -21.30 9.16 -2.71
C ASP A 185 -19.92 9.19 -3.38
N ALA A 186 -18.86 9.00 -2.58
CA ALA A 186 -17.51 8.81 -3.07
C ALA A 186 -17.32 7.37 -3.61
N GLY A 187 -16.21 7.10 -4.27
CA GLY A 187 -15.94 5.78 -4.87
C GLY A 187 -15.77 4.63 -3.88
N GLY A 188 -15.65 4.94 -2.60
CA GLY A 188 -15.66 3.96 -1.51
C GLY A 188 -15.00 4.46 -0.24
N ALA A 189 -15.48 3.91 0.88
CA ALA A 189 -14.83 4.01 2.18
C ALA A 189 -14.31 2.62 2.57
N THR A 190 -13.01 2.53 2.87
CA THR A 190 -12.32 1.27 3.17
C THR A 190 -11.74 1.33 4.57
N LEU A 191 -12.03 0.32 5.39
CA LEU A 191 -11.30 0.09 6.64
C LEU A 191 -9.88 -0.40 6.30
N ARG A 192 -8.85 0.33 6.74
CA ARG A 192 -7.46 -0.09 6.61
C ARG A 192 -6.91 -0.51 7.97
N LEU A 193 -7.05 -1.79 8.30
CA LEU A 193 -6.48 -2.40 9.50
C LEU A 193 -5.01 -2.76 9.25
N ARG A 194 -4.19 -1.73 9.10
CA ARG A 194 -2.78 -1.86 8.75
C ARG A 194 -1.93 -0.82 9.52
N PRO A 195 -0.95 -1.29 10.32
CA PRO A 195 -0.64 -2.70 10.56
C PRO A 195 -1.60 -3.39 11.53
N PHE A 196 -1.79 -4.70 11.37
CA PHE A 196 -2.39 -5.53 12.39
C PHE A 196 -1.31 -5.95 13.41
N ILE A 197 -1.49 -5.57 14.67
CA ILE A 197 -0.52 -5.79 15.75
C ILE A 197 -1.14 -6.71 16.79
N ILE A 198 -0.56 -7.91 16.97
CA ILE A 198 -0.99 -8.84 18.02
C ILE A 198 -0.82 -8.17 19.39
N GLY A 199 -1.84 -8.26 20.23
CA GLY A 199 -1.91 -7.61 21.55
C GLY A 199 -2.49 -6.19 21.53
N VAL A 200 -2.36 -5.46 20.41
CA VAL A 200 -2.98 -4.14 20.22
C VAL A 200 -4.29 -4.27 19.43
N SER A 201 -4.23 -4.89 18.27
CA SER A 201 -5.39 -5.05 17.39
C SER A 201 -6.28 -6.22 17.77
N THR A 202 -5.69 -7.32 18.25
CA THR A 202 -6.39 -8.59 18.51
C THR A 202 -7.57 -8.51 19.48
N PRO A 203 -7.58 -7.67 20.52
CA PRO A 203 -8.73 -7.62 21.42
C PRO A 203 -10.02 -7.10 20.78
N THR A 204 -9.90 -6.25 19.74
CA THR A 204 -11.05 -5.49 19.21
C THR A 204 -11.23 -5.57 17.69
N TYR A 205 -10.42 -6.34 16.97
CA TYR A 205 -10.43 -6.30 15.50
C TYR A 205 -11.74 -6.78 14.85
N LEU A 206 -12.42 -7.75 15.44
CA LEU A 206 -13.70 -8.23 14.91
C LEU A 206 -14.80 -7.18 15.12
N ASP A 207 -14.82 -6.55 16.29
CA ASP A 207 -15.77 -5.47 16.56
C ASP A 207 -15.48 -4.24 15.69
N LEU A 208 -14.20 -3.93 15.44
CA LEU A 208 -13.81 -2.89 14.52
C LEU A 208 -14.32 -3.15 13.09
N ILE A 209 -14.28 -4.39 12.62
CA ILE A 209 -14.81 -4.75 11.30
C ILE A 209 -16.32 -4.54 11.25
N ARG A 210 -17.08 -5.01 12.27
CA ARG A 210 -18.53 -4.81 12.37
C ARG A 210 -18.90 -3.34 12.43
N GLU A 211 -18.20 -2.57 13.25
CA GLU A 211 -18.42 -1.13 13.40
C GLU A 211 -18.15 -0.37 12.10
N ALA A 212 -17.07 -0.70 11.40
CA ALA A 212 -16.76 -0.08 10.10
C ALA A 212 -17.82 -0.43 9.02
N ALA A 213 -18.28 -1.69 9.00
CA ALA A 213 -19.35 -2.12 8.09
C ALA A 213 -20.66 -1.39 8.35
N SER A 214 -21.09 -1.27 9.62
CA SER A 214 -22.32 -0.56 10.01
C SER A 214 -22.29 0.92 9.63
N ARG A 215 -21.09 1.50 9.48
CA ARG A 215 -20.86 2.88 9.04
C ARG A 215 -20.59 3.03 7.53
N GLY A 216 -20.88 1.99 6.76
CA GLY A 216 -20.83 2.03 5.29
C GLY A 216 -19.47 1.74 4.68
N ALA A 217 -18.52 1.14 5.40
CA ALA A 217 -17.32 0.62 4.78
C ALA A 217 -17.67 -0.48 3.78
N THR A 218 -17.15 -0.38 2.55
CA THR A 218 -17.41 -1.35 1.47
C THR A 218 -16.31 -2.38 1.31
N ALA A 219 -15.19 -2.15 1.97
CA ALA A 219 -14.03 -3.03 1.90
C ALA A 219 -13.16 -2.91 3.15
N MET A 220 -12.37 -3.95 3.38
CA MET A 220 -11.30 -3.97 4.37
C MET A 220 -9.97 -4.32 3.70
N SER A 221 -8.89 -3.64 4.08
CA SER A 221 -7.53 -4.02 3.71
C SER A 221 -6.66 -4.18 4.96
N THR A 222 -5.83 -5.22 5.00
CA THR A 222 -5.02 -5.53 6.19
C THR A 222 -3.61 -6.00 5.84
N GLU A 223 -2.69 -5.88 6.80
CA GLU A 223 -1.34 -6.43 6.77
C GLU A 223 -0.82 -6.51 8.19
N PHE A 224 -0.10 -7.60 8.52
CA PHE A 224 0.55 -7.73 9.81
C PHE A 224 1.70 -6.74 9.98
N PHE A 225 1.90 -6.32 11.22
CA PHE A 225 3.08 -5.56 11.60
C PHE A 225 4.35 -6.35 11.28
N CYS A 226 5.33 -5.65 10.72
CA CYS A 226 6.66 -6.19 10.47
C CYS A 226 7.68 -5.43 11.31
N VAL A 227 8.69 -6.13 11.83
CA VAL A 227 9.68 -5.55 12.74
C VAL A 227 11.01 -5.34 12.02
N GLU A 228 11.38 -4.08 11.78
CA GLU A 228 12.71 -3.72 11.28
C GLU A 228 13.71 -3.75 12.44
N GLN A 229 14.28 -4.93 12.73
CA GLN A 229 15.15 -5.11 13.89
C GLN A 229 16.46 -4.30 13.86
N ARG A 230 16.85 -3.74 12.71
CA ARG A 230 18.04 -2.88 12.58
C ARG A 230 17.75 -1.42 12.90
N SER A 231 16.47 -1.02 12.95
CA SER A 231 16.08 0.37 13.21
C SER A 231 16.35 0.76 14.67
N PRO A 232 17.20 1.75 14.94
CA PRO A 232 17.39 2.29 16.30
C PRO A 232 16.09 2.89 16.84
N THR A 233 15.29 3.55 15.99
CA THR A 233 13.99 4.15 16.35
C THR A 233 13.03 3.08 16.84
N LEU A 234 12.89 1.96 16.11
CA LEU A 234 12.01 0.88 16.53
C LEU A 234 12.49 0.22 17.83
N LYS A 235 13.81 0.03 17.98
CA LYS A 235 14.38 -0.49 19.24
C LYS A 235 14.04 0.39 20.43
N ALA A 236 14.07 1.72 20.26
CA ALA A 236 13.71 2.66 21.32
C ALA A 236 12.21 2.58 21.70
N PHE A 237 11.34 2.12 20.80
CA PHE A 237 9.91 1.94 21.05
C PHE A 237 9.53 0.54 21.58
N MET A 238 10.45 -0.44 21.58
CA MET A 238 10.13 -1.81 21.98
C MET A 238 9.58 -1.93 23.43
N PRO A 239 10.05 -1.21 24.44
CA PRO A 239 9.45 -1.25 25.76
C PRO A 239 7.95 -0.92 25.74
N THR A 240 7.56 0.14 25.02
CA THR A 240 6.16 0.53 24.85
C THR A 240 5.37 -0.53 24.09
N PHE A 241 5.94 -1.12 23.03
CA PHE A 241 5.29 -2.22 22.32
C PHE A 241 5.07 -3.43 23.21
N ASN A 242 6.05 -3.81 24.03
CA ASN A 242 5.96 -4.95 24.94
C ASN A 242 4.88 -4.75 25.98
N GLU A 243 4.78 -3.55 26.55
CA GLU A 243 3.70 -3.18 27.48
C GLU A 243 2.32 -3.26 26.84
N LEU A 244 2.13 -2.62 25.68
CA LEU A 244 0.86 -2.62 24.96
C LEU A 244 0.42 -4.00 24.47
N CYS A 245 1.35 -4.83 24.06
CA CYS A 245 1.10 -6.19 23.55
C CYS A 245 0.97 -7.23 24.67
N GLY A 246 1.54 -6.99 25.84
CA GLY A 246 1.55 -7.93 26.96
C GLY A 246 2.58 -9.06 26.85
N PHE A 247 3.57 -8.93 25.93
CA PHE A 247 4.65 -9.90 25.75
C PHE A 247 5.88 -9.26 25.09
N ASP A 248 7.03 -9.95 25.13
CA ASP A 248 8.23 -9.52 24.40
C ASP A 248 8.04 -9.67 22.89
N VAL A 249 7.72 -8.54 22.22
CA VAL A 249 7.46 -8.47 20.79
C VAL A 249 8.68 -8.90 19.97
N MET A 250 9.89 -8.49 20.37
CA MET A 250 11.10 -8.84 19.63
C MET A 250 11.41 -10.34 19.72
N ALA A 251 11.29 -10.94 20.90
CA ALA A 251 11.48 -12.38 21.10
C ALA A 251 10.42 -13.18 20.31
N PHE A 252 9.16 -12.74 20.37
CA PHE A 252 8.07 -13.37 19.62
C PHE A 252 8.32 -13.34 18.11
N TYR A 253 8.66 -12.18 17.56
CA TYR A 253 8.93 -12.05 16.13
C TYR A 253 10.16 -12.87 15.70
N ARG A 254 11.24 -12.89 16.48
CA ARG A 254 12.42 -13.74 16.19
C ARG A 254 12.07 -15.23 16.16
N LYS A 255 11.22 -15.69 17.07
CA LYS A 255 10.80 -17.10 17.14
C LYS A 255 9.95 -17.52 15.95
N TYR A 256 9.09 -16.65 15.47
CA TYR A 256 8.08 -17.00 14.45
C TYR A 256 8.29 -16.32 13.08
N SER A 257 9.42 -15.64 12.88
CA SER A 257 9.73 -14.98 11.62
C SER A 257 10.20 -15.93 10.54
N ILE A 258 9.84 -15.60 9.29
CA ILE A 258 10.36 -16.27 8.07
C ILE A 258 11.58 -15.55 7.48
N SER A 259 12.04 -14.46 8.07
CA SER A 259 13.14 -13.63 7.56
C SER A 259 14.02 -13.14 8.68
N SER A 260 15.30 -12.87 8.40
CA SER A 260 16.32 -12.53 9.39
C SER A 260 16.58 -11.04 9.61
N GLY A 261 16.12 -10.18 8.71
CA GLY A 261 16.38 -8.73 8.79
C GLY A 261 15.12 -7.96 9.13
N TYR A 262 14.22 -7.90 8.20
CA TYR A 262 12.89 -7.35 8.36
C TYR A 262 11.95 -8.51 8.75
N LEU A 263 11.68 -8.62 10.05
CA LEU A 263 10.99 -9.78 10.63
C LEU A 263 9.51 -9.77 10.22
N ARG A 264 9.09 -10.84 9.56
CA ARG A 264 7.71 -11.10 9.15
C ARG A 264 7.24 -12.41 9.78
N LEU A 265 6.11 -12.39 10.47
CA LEU A 265 5.54 -13.59 11.07
C LEU A 265 5.20 -14.63 10.01
N ASN A 266 5.38 -15.89 10.36
CA ASN A 266 5.07 -17.02 9.49
C ASN A 266 3.56 -17.22 9.30
N ARG A 267 3.20 -18.08 8.34
CA ARG A 267 1.82 -18.37 7.98
C ARG A 267 1.00 -18.92 9.17
N LYS A 268 1.56 -19.83 9.96
CA LYS A 268 0.84 -20.47 11.08
C LYS A 268 0.33 -19.47 12.10
N VAL A 269 1.07 -18.39 12.34
CA VAL A 269 0.66 -17.31 13.25
C VAL A 269 -0.43 -16.43 12.65
N LYS A 270 -0.34 -16.10 11.37
CA LYS A 270 -1.23 -15.14 10.72
C LYS A 270 -2.56 -15.72 10.27
N GLU A 271 -2.54 -16.96 9.81
CA GLU A 271 -3.66 -17.59 9.10
C GLU A 271 -4.98 -17.58 9.86
N PRO A 272 -5.04 -17.92 11.17
CA PRO A 272 -6.30 -17.89 11.91
C PRO A 272 -6.96 -16.50 11.90
N PHE A 273 -6.16 -15.43 12.02
CA PHE A 273 -6.66 -14.06 12.01
C PHE A 273 -7.22 -13.68 10.64
N PHE A 274 -6.49 -13.97 9.57
CA PHE A 274 -6.96 -13.64 8.22
C PHE A 274 -8.21 -14.42 7.82
N LYS A 275 -8.32 -15.70 8.20
CA LYS A 275 -9.53 -16.50 7.99
C LYS A 275 -10.73 -15.90 8.73
N ASN A 276 -10.56 -15.51 9.99
CA ASN A 276 -11.64 -14.87 10.77
C ASN A 276 -12.03 -13.50 10.17
N MET A 277 -11.05 -12.68 9.78
CA MET A 277 -11.31 -11.39 9.13
C MET A 277 -12.08 -11.56 7.82
N LYS A 278 -11.66 -12.54 6.98
CA LYS A 278 -12.32 -12.82 5.70
C LYS A 278 -13.76 -13.29 5.91
N ALA A 279 -13.97 -14.27 6.78
CA ALA A 279 -15.30 -14.80 7.08
C ALA A 279 -16.25 -13.70 7.60
N LEU A 280 -15.76 -12.85 8.50
CA LEU A 280 -16.56 -11.74 9.00
C LEU A 280 -16.83 -10.68 7.93
N CYS A 281 -15.86 -10.36 7.08
CA CYS A 281 -16.09 -9.43 5.96
C CYS A 281 -17.17 -9.96 5.01
N GLU A 282 -17.19 -11.26 4.73
CA GLU A 282 -18.21 -11.93 3.92
C GLU A 282 -19.60 -11.84 4.62
N GLU A 283 -19.66 -12.09 5.93
CA GLU A 283 -20.88 -11.98 6.73
C GLU A 283 -21.49 -10.58 6.67
N VAL A 284 -20.65 -9.53 6.79
CA VAL A 284 -21.12 -8.14 6.82
C VAL A 284 -21.14 -7.45 5.44
N GLY A 285 -20.92 -8.19 4.35
CA GLY A 285 -21.00 -7.68 2.99
C GLY A 285 -19.82 -6.79 2.53
N MET A 286 -18.67 -6.86 3.21
CA MET A 286 -17.46 -6.14 2.82
C MET A 286 -16.52 -7.01 1.96
N ARG A 287 -15.83 -6.40 1.01
CA ARG A 287 -14.73 -7.06 0.28
C ARG A 287 -13.49 -7.14 1.17
N PHE A 288 -12.85 -8.31 1.21
CA PHE A 288 -11.63 -8.55 1.97
C PHE A 288 -10.39 -8.48 1.10
N TYR A 289 -9.36 -7.79 1.58
CA TYR A 289 -8.06 -7.66 0.93
C TYR A 289 -6.93 -7.77 1.94
N VAL A 290 -5.85 -8.42 1.53
CA VAL A 290 -4.64 -8.58 2.35
C VAL A 290 -3.40 -8.22 1.55
N SER A 291 -2.50 -7.44 2.18
CA SER A 291 -1.24 -7.03 1.55
C SER A 291 -0.09 -8.02 1.80
N ASP A 292 -0.21 -8.89 2.79
CA ASP A 292 0.74 -10.00 2.97
C ASP A 292 0.73 -10.93 1.75
N ALA A 293 1.88 -11.07 1.08
CA ALA A 293 2.00 -11.79 -0.17
C ALA A 293 1.50 -13.25 -0.06
N HIS A 294 1.84 -13.93 1.04
CA HIS A 294 1.47 -15.34 1.28
C HIS A 294 -0.03 -15.58 1.49
N PHE A 295 -0.86 -14.54 1.48
CA PHE A 295 -2.30 -14.61 1.68
C PHE A 295 -3.10 -13.89 0.59
N LYS A 296 -2.46 -13.49 -0.51
CA LYS A 296 -3.13 -12.82 -1.64
C LYS A 296 -4.24 -13.65 -2.25
N GLU A 297 -4.21 -14.96 -2.11
CA GLU A 297 -5.30 -15.85 -2.51
C GLU A 297 -6.64 -15.56 -1.80
N LEU A 298 -6.60 -14.91 -0.63
CA LEU A 298 -7.79 -14.51 0.12
C LEU A 298 -8.43 -13.22 -0.38
N CYS A 299 -7.73 -12.45 -1.21
CA CYS A 299 -8.26 -11.22 -1.80
C CYS A 299 -9.44 -11.52 -2.74
N CYS A 300 -10.40 -10.59 -2.78
CA CYS A 300 -11.56 -10.69 -3.66
C CYS A 300 -11.22 -10.49 -5.14
N ASN A 301 -10.10 -9.85 -5.45
CA ASN A 301 -9.60 -9.61 -6.82
C ASN A 301 -8.11 -9.28 -6.79
N GLY A 302 -7.51 -8.93 -7.93
CA GLY A 302 -6.10 -8.54 -8.04
C GLY A 302 -5.70 -7.23 -7.33
N SER A 303 -6.67 -6.45 -6.82
CA SER A 303 -6.38 -5.26 -6.03
C SER A 303 -6.18 -5.62 -4.56
N CYS A 304 -4.99 -5.45 -4.01
CA CYS A 304 -4.74 -5.62 -2.57
C CYS A 304 -5.14 -4.40 -1.71
N CYS A 305 -5.77 -3.39 -2.31
CA CYS A 305 -5.99 -2.07 -1.71
C CYS A 305 -7.46 -1.67 -1.54
N GLY A 306 -8.40 -2.60 -1.68
CA GLY A 306 -9.82 -2.35 -1.44
C GLY A 306 -10.61 -1.88 -2.66
N LEU A 307 -10.01 -1.86 -3.85
CA LEU A 307 -10.69 -1.39 -5.06
C LEU A 307 -11.57 -2.48 -5.68
N PRO A 308 -12.77 -2.14 -6.19
CA PRO A 308 -13.59 -3.05 -6.99
C PRO A 308 -12.88 -3.45 -8.29
N SER A 309 -13.26 -4.61 -8.86
CA SER A 309 -12.71 -5.11 -10.13
C SER A 309 -12.99 -4.16 -11.31
N SER A 310 -14.04 -3.34 -11.24
CA SER A 310 -14.37 -2.34 -12.25
C SER A 310 -13.40 -1.15 -12.32
N TRP A 311 -12.55 -0.97 -11.33
CA TRP A 311 -11.59 0.12 -11.30
C TRP A 311 -10.36 -0.17 -12.15
N ASN A 312 -9.80 0.89 -12.75
CA ASN A 312 -8.66 0.80 -13.63
C ASN A 312 -7.33 0.81 -12.82
N TYR A 313 -7.08 -0.24 -12.03
CA TYR A 313 -5.79 -0.48 -11.38
C TYR A 313 -4.85 -1.29 -12.30
N SER A 314 -3.57 -1.41 -11.94
CA SER A 314 -2.59 -2.23 -12.67
C SER A 314 -2.93 -3.72 -12.57
N ARG A 315 -3.08 -4.39 -13.71
CA ARG A 315 -3.29 -5.84 -13.80
C ARG A 315 -2.04 -6.61 -14.18
N GLY A 316 -0.99 -5.92 -14.60
CA GLY A 316 0.30 -6.51 -14.91
C GLY A 316 1.12 -6.83 -13.64
N GLN A 317 0.58 -7.61 -12.70
CA GLN A 317 1.21 -7.93 -11.43
C GLN A 317 0.79 -9.31 -10.91
N TRP A 318 1.54 -9.88 -9.98
CA TRP A 318 1.37 -11.28 -9.55
C TRP A 318 0.05 -11.57 -8.85
N CYS A 319 -0.54 -10.62 -8.15
CA CYS A 319 -1.84 -10.82 -7.52
C CYS A 319 -2.95 -11.02 -8.57
N GLU A 320 -2.87 -10.34 -9.72
CA GLU A 320 -3.79 -10.58 -10.85
C GLU A 320 -3.53 -11.96 -11.47
N ALA A 321 -2.26 -12.31 -11.72
CA ALA A 321 -1.90 -13.66 -12.19
C ALA A 321 -2.45 -14.75 -11.27
N LEU A 322 -2.39 -14.53 -9.95
CA LEU A 322 -2.96 -15.46 -8.97
C LEU A 322 -4.49 -15.57 -9.09
N GLN A 323 -5.22 -14.46 -9.29
CA GLN A 323 -6.66 -14.52 -9.47
C GLN A 323 -7.04 -15.24 -10.77
N ILE A 324 -6.32 -15.00 -11.88
CA ILE A 324 -6.50 -15.73 -13.13
C ILE A 324 -6.30 -17.23 -12.93
N ALA A 325 -5.22 -17.61 -12.24
CA ALA A 325 -4.95 -19.03 -11.95
C ALA A 325 -6.01 -19.66 -11.02
N LYS A 326 -6.57 -18.92 -10.07
CA LYS A 326 -7.69 -19.41 -9.24
C LYS A 326 -8.95 -19.71 -10.06
N GLU A 327 -9.22 -18.91 -11.09
CA GLU A 327 -10.40 -19.04 -11.94
C GLU A 327 -10.21 -20.09 -13.03
N LYS A 328 -9.02 -20.15 -13.65
CA LYS A 328 -8.72 -20.96 -14.83
C LYS A 328 -7.84 -22.18 -14.54
N GLU A 329 -7.44 -22.42 -13.29
CA GLU A 329 -6.45 -23.42 -12.85
C GLU A 329 -5.01 -23.09 -13.25
N PHE A 330 -4.79 -22.48 -14.41
CA PHE A 330 -3.48 -22.11 -14.95
C PHE A 330 -3.43 -20.62 -15.31
N VAL A 331 -2.22 -20.06 -15.28
CA VAL A 331 -1.93 -18.72 -15.81
C VAL A 331 -0.65 -18.75 -16.63
N TYR A 332 -0.66 -18.02 -17.72
CA TYR A 332 0.40 -17.91 -18.72
C TYR A 332 0.97 -16.51 -18.76
N TRP A 333 2.22 -16.36 -19.20
CA TRP A 333 2.83 -15.03 -19.35
C TRP A 333 1.99 -14.08 -20.21
N PRO A 334 1.43 -14.49 -21.37
CA PRO A 334 0.54 -13.64 -22.16
C PRO A 334 -0.69 -13.09 -21.43
N ASP A 335 -1.20 -13.77 -20.39
CA ASP A 335 -2.37 -13.30 -19.64
C ASP A 335 -2.15 -11.95 -18.93
N ILE A 336 -0.88 -11.60 -18.61
CA ILE A 336 -0.52 -10.36 -17.89
C ILE A 336 0.47 -9.47 -18.65
N LYS A 337 1.11 -9.99 -19.69
CA LYS A 337 2.18 -9.32 -20.45
C LYS A 337 1.78 -7.95 -20.98
N ASP A 338 0.63 -7.85 -21.64
CA ASP A 338 0.17 -6.62 -22.29
C ASP A 338 0.00 -5.48 -21.30
N ASP A 339 -0.49 -5.76 -20.09
CA ASP A 339 -0.64 -4.74 -19.06
C ASP A 339 0.71 -4.28 -18.50
N ILE A 340 1.70 -5.18 -18.42
CA ILE A 340 3.07 -4.82 -18.02
C ILE A 340 3.71 -3.93 -19.07
N GLU A 341 3.65 -4.31 -20.34
CA GLU A 341 4.25 -3.57 -21.44
C GLU A 341 3.62 -2.18 -21.60
N LYS A 342 2.31 -2.08 -21.47
CA LYS A 342 1.58 -0.80 -21.53
C LYS A 342 1.90 0.14 -20.37
N LEU A 343 2.14 -0.39 -19.16
CA LEU A 343 2.42 0.44 -17.99
C LEU A 343 3.71 1.22 -18.11
N VAL A 344 4.72 0.62 -18.70
CA VAL A 344 6.10 1.09 -18.59
C VAL A 344 6.73 1.48 -19.92
N GLY A 345 6.06 1.23 -21.04
CA GLY A 345 6.44 1.74 -22.35
C GLY A 345 7.88 1.48 -22.76
N GLY A 346 8.47 0.38 -22.33
CA GLY A 346 9.88 0.08 -22.64
C GLY A 346 10.90 0.89 -21.83
N PHE A 347 10.50 1.53 -20.75
CA PHE A 347 11.34 2.44 -19.98
C PHE A 347 12.38 1.73 -19.09
N GLU A 348 13.60 2.30 -18.99
CA GLU A 348 14.71 1.83 -18.13
C GLU A 348 14.47 2.08 -16.62
N TRP A 349 13.30 1.76 -16.08
CA TRP A 349 12.94 2.20 -14.76
C TRP A 349 13.40 1.29 -13.59
N ILE A 350 14.02 0.17 -13.87
CA ILE A 350 14.72 -0.61 -12.82
C ILE A 350 15.69 0.28 -12.05
N ARG A 351 16.33 1.25 -12.72
CA ARG A 351 17.14 2.28 -12.07
C ARG A 351 16.33 3.19 -11.15
N ALA A 352 15.08 3.46 -11.50
CA ALA A 352 14.22 4.39 -10.77
C ALA A 352 13.61 3.80 -9.49
N ILE A 353 13.44 2.47 -9.41
CA ILE A 353 12.93 1.83 -8.19
C ILE A 353 13.97 1.71 -7.08
N GLY A 354 15.19 2.19 -7.30
CA GLY A 354 16.23 2.10 -6.28
C GLY A 354 16.47 0.64 -5.85
N PHE A 355 16.56 -0.27 -6.82
CA PHE A 355 17.13 -1.57 -6.55
C PHE A 355 18.51 -1.33 -5.95
N ASN A 356 18.56 -1.32 -4.64
CA ASN A 356 19.77 -1.21 -3.85
C ASN A 356 20.55 -2.52 -4.01
N THR A 357 20.99 -2.75 -5.22
CA THR A 357 21.88 -3.84 -5.55
C THR A 357 23.29 -3.34 -5.27
N ASN A 358 23.71 -3.55 -4.02
CA ASN A 358 25.09 -3.26 -3.59
C ASN A 358 26.14 -4.12 -4.30
N SER A 359 25.75 -5.02 -5.19
CA SER A 359 26.69 -5.81 -5.99
C SER A 359 26.77 -5.27 -7.43
N SER A 360 27.99 -5.04 -7.90
CA SER A 360 28.29 -4.64 -9.28
C SER A 360 27.70 -5.59 -10.34
N GLU A 361 27.67 -6.90 -10.06
CA GLU A 361 27.11 -7.91 -10.98
C GLU A 361 25.59 -7.79 -11.15
N LYS A 362 24.84 -7.59 -10.05
CA LYS A 362 23.38 -7.37 -10.13
C LYS A 362 23.06 -6.07 -10.85
N LYS A 363 23.85 -5.02 -10.57
CA LYS A 363 23.67 -3.73 -11.22
C LYS A 363 23.91 -3.83 -12.73
N ALA A 364 24.97 -4.48 -13.16
CA ALA A 364 25.26 -4.70 -14.57
C ALA A 364 24.16 -5.54 -15.28
N LYS A 365 23.64 -6.57 -14.62
CA LYS A 365 22.60 -7.44 -15.17
C LYS A 365 21.26 -6.71 -15.40
N PHE A 366 20.88 -5.80 -14.51
CA PHE A 366 19.59 -5.12 -14.58
C PHE A 366 19.65 -3.72 -15.18
N ASP A 367 20.82 -3.14 -15.36
CA ASP A 367 21.01 -1.80 -15.92
C ASP A 367 20.50 -1.66 -17.38
N THR A 368 20.38 -2.77 -18.10
CA THR A 368 19.92 -2.83 -19.49
C THR A 368 18.51 -3.39 -19.67
N MET A 369 17.86 -3.87 -18.60
CA MET A 369 16.53 -4.44 -18.68
C MET A 369 15.46 -3.36 -18.62
N THR A 370 14.43 -3.50 -19.46
CA THR A 370 13.16 -2.81 -19.27
C THR A 370 12.40 -3.45 -18.09
N MET A 371 11.33 -2.80 -17.64
CA MET A 371 10.50 -3.43 -16.61
C MET A 371 9.82 -4.70 -17.10
N ALA A 372 9.35 -4.71 -18.32
CA ALA A 372 8.75 -5.90 -18.92
C ALA A 372 9.74 -7.06 -18.96
N ASP A 373 11.00 -6.81 -19.38
CA ASP A 373 12.06 -7.82 -19.36
C ASP A 373 12.34 -8.33 -17.95
N TYR A 374 12.38 -7.44 -16.96
CA TYR A 374 12.63 -7.82 -15.58
C TYR A 374 11.47 -8.66 -15.00
N MET A 375 10.23 -8.29 -15.27
CA MET A 375 9.05 -9.05 -14.85
C MET A 375 9.02 -10.43 -15.53
N ARG A 376 9.33 -10.51 -16.85
CA ARG A 376 9.46 -11.79 -17.56
C ARG A 376 10.60 -12.63 -17.01
N TRP A 377 11.71 -11.99 -16.65
CA TRP A 377 12.83 -12.68 -16.00
C TRP A 377 12.39 -13.26 -14.63
N LEU A 378 11.68 -12.49 -13.80
CA LEU A 378 11.13 -12.98 -12.52
C LEU A 378 10.15 -14.13 -12.73
N TRP A 379 9.29 -14.03 -13.76
CA TRP A 379 8.35 -15.07 -14.14
C TRP A 379 9.08 -16.38 -14.44
N ASN A 380 10.15 -16.33 -15.20
CA ASN A 380 10.92 -17.50 -15.65
C ASN A 380 12.01 -17.96 -14.65
N ASN A 381 12.17 -17.30 -13.52
CA ASN A 381 13.13 -17.66 -12.47
C ASN A 381 12.42 -17.92 -11.14
N PRO A 382 11.77 -19.09 -10.94
CA PRO A 382 10.92 -19.35 -9.79
C PRO A 382 11.66 -19.30 -8.46
N GLN A 383 12.99 -19.40 -8.45
CA GLN A 383 13.81 -19.27 -7.24
C GLN A 383 14.19 -17.81 -6.90
N ALA A 384 13.92 -16.83 -7.77
CA ALA A 384 14.12 -15.42 -7.46
C ALA A 384 13.14 -14.95 -6.36
N GLY A 385 13.60 -14.12 -5.44
CA GLY A 385 12.83 -13.76 -4.24
C GLY A 385 11.50 -13.05 -4.50
N GLN A 386 11.36 -12.39 -5.66
CA GLN A 386 10.11 -11.71 -6.09
C GLN A 386 9.41 -12.45 -7.24
N SER A 387 9.78 -13.69 -7.54
CA SER A 387 9.05 -14.51 -8.50
C SER A 387 7.65 -14.86 -7.97
N PRO A 388 6.68 -15.18 -8.85
CA PRO A 388 5.35 -15.60 -8.40
C PRO A 388 5.40 -16.79 -7.43
N TYR A 389 6.27 -17.76 -7.70
CA TYR A 389 6.44 -18.97 -6.86
C TYR A 389 6.96 -18.63 -5.45
N LYS A 390 8.05 -17.86 -5.35
CA LYS A 390 8.66 -17.52 -4.05
C LYS A 390 7.82 -16.52 -3.28
N LEU A 391 7.27 -15.52 -3.95
CA LEU A 391 6.48 -14.48 -3.31
C LEU A 391 5.23 -15.04 -2.65
N PHE A 392 4.59 -16.02 -3.28
CA PHE A 392 3.37 -16.66 -2.79
C PHE A 392 3.61 -18.02 -2.11
N GLU A 393 4.86 -18.35 -1.75
CA GLU A 393 5.20 -19.61 -1.05
C GLU A 393 4.64 -20.87 -1.72
N GLY A 394 4.64 -20.90 -3.05
CA GLY A 394 4.20 -22.06 -3.83
C GLY A 394 2.70 -22.15 -4.10
N ILE A 395 1.90 -21.12 -3.78
CA ILE A 395 0.49 -21.04 -4.21
C ILE A 395 0.39 -21.05 -5.73
N LEU A 396 1.30 -20.38 -6.43
CA LEU A 396 1.52 -20.52 -7.86
C LEU A 396 2.71 -21.45 -8.08
N LEU A 397 2.44 -22.66 -8.59
CA LEU A 397 3.44 -23.69 -8.81
C LEU A 397 3.83 -23.74 -10.30
N PRO A 398 5.13 -23.60 -10.65
CA PRO A 398 5.56 -23.78 -12.04
C PRO A 398 5.44 -25.27 -12.43
N VAL A 399 4.74 -25.54 -13.54
CA VAL A 399 4.41 -26.92 -13.96
C VAL A 399 4.90 -27.29 -15.36
N GLY A 400 5.40 -26.33 -16.11
CA GLY A 400 5.88 -26.54 -17.47
C GLY A 400 6.23 -25.23 -18.15
N LYS A 401 6.39 -25.26 -19.47
CA LYS A 401 6.65 -24.10 -20.31
C LYS A 401 5.68 -24.09 -21.49
N ASP A 402 5.35 -22.90 -21.96
CA ASP A 402 4.58 -22.71 -23.19
C ASP A 402 5.48 -22.73 -24.45
N GLU A 403 4.88 -22.49 -25.61
CA GLU A 403 5.58 -22.44 -26.91
C GLU A 403 6.64 -21.35 -27.01
N ASN A 404 6.57 -20.32 -26.16
CA ASN A 404 7.52 -19.21 -26.07
C ASN A 404 8.59 -19.42 -25.00
N GLU A 405 8.71 -20.65 -24.47
CA GLU A 405 9.60 -21.03 -23.36
C GLU A 405 9.32 -20.30 -22.04
N ASP A 406 8.18 -19.63 -21.90
CA ASP A 406 7.77 -19.01 -20.64
C ASP A 406 7.11 -20.05 -19.71
N LEU A 407 7.38 -19.95 -18.40
CA LEU A 407 6.81 -20.84 -17.40
C LEU A 407 5.28 -20.72 -17.35
N ILE A 408 4.64 -21.87 -17.22
CA ILE A 408 3.20 -21.99 -16.93
C ILE A 408 3.06 -22.19 -15.42
N TYR A 409 2.23 -21.37 -14.79
CA TYR A 409 1.92 -21.53 -13.37
C TYR A 409 0.55 -22.14 -13.16
N LYS A 410 0.48 -23.11 -12.25
CA LYS A 410 -0.77 -23.72 -11.79
C LYS A 410 -1.13 -23.22 -10.40
N TYR A 411 -2.42 -22.96 -10.17
CA TYR A 411 -2.94 -22.71 -8.83
C TYR A 411 -2.89 -23.98 -8.00
N ASN A 412 -2.14 -23.96 -6.91
CA ASN A 412 -1.96 -25.10 -6.03
C ASN A 412 -2.79 -24.97 -4.73
N GLY A 413 -3.18 -23.73 -4.40
CA GLY A 413 -3.85 -23.41 -3.14
C GLY A 413 -2.98 -23.69 -1.91
N HIS A 414 -3.45 -23.33 -0.74
CA HIS A 414 -2.95 -23.90 0.50
C HIS A 414 -3.93 -24.97 0.96
N LYS A 415 -3.49 -26.22 0.89
CA LYS A 415 -4.19 -27.36 1.49
C LYS A 415 -4.12 -27.29 3.01
#